data_355e19b7e671cf0833c91a5452e869f4
#
_entry.id   355e19b7e671cf0833c91a5452e869f4
#
_cell.length_a   1.000
_cell.length_b   1.000
_cell.length_c   1.000
_cell.angle_alpha   90.00
_cell.angle_beta   90.00
_cell.angle_gamma   90.00
#
_symmetry.space_group_name_H-M   'P 1'
#
loop_
_entity.id
_entity.type
_entity.pdbx_description
1 polymer ?
#
loop_
_entity_poly.entity_id
_entity_poly.type
_entity_poly.pdbx_seq_one_letter_code
_entity_poly.pdbx_strand_id
1 'polypeptide(L)'
;MSPEAASPLAAIRQFLVSLQSPARILVAISGGSDSTGLLLLLDEAVKAAPHLKVSLCAATVDHGLRAGSADEAQQVAALCASLGIPHIIAAWQGEKPKTGIMAAAREARYDLLAESAERFGANLIVTGHTYDDQRETLAMRGVRTEQLSSGIADAVLFDRRFWILRPLLFSSRADIRSFLRERRVAWIDDPSNEDVKYERVRVRRQLSADPATETDILAAWKERLALSSAAAEWLDRYFRLQGGLLGQVLPDGLRQDHAVLAYALGRLTAVFGGQAFAPGRVQMERILAFIANTEPGRMTAGRVVFDLRREGLYLARESRGIVPMILQPGEAGVWDGRFEAVNGSGATVRIEAQATQRSLIPVLVTGIQPPRVRAVNDSTRGKESPAPKDLGALDSCDEHRNEGVWSSHLPKSAWKRAVASAPVLSSDETPLPPESAGAINLTPYFTPFDRFLTRFDFIFADRLSAVFAMAPYAGLPFRSIDGKTI
;
A
#
# COMPACT_ATOMS: atom_id res chain seq x y z
N MET A 1 6.11 -33.12 -16.66
CA MET A 1 4.80 -33.29 -16.03
C MET A 1 4.30 -31.90 -15.72
N SER A 2 3.29 -31.40 -16.46
CA SER A 2 2.60 -30.16 -16.12
C SER A 2 2.03 -30.32 -14.71
N PRO A 3 2.16 -29.34 -13.80
CA PRO A 3 1.45 -29.41 -12.53
C PRO A 3 -0.04 -29.48 -12.87
N GLU A 4 -0.69 -30.60 -12.54
CA GLU A 4 -2.13 -30.69 -12.60
C GLU A 4 -2.69 -29.47 -11.88
N ALA A 5 -3.40 -28.61 -12.60
CA ALA A 5 -4.02 -27.44 -12.02
C ALA A 5 -4.91 -27.92 -10.85
N ALA A 6 -4.57 -27.56 -9.64
CA ALA A 6 -5.32 -27.96 -8.47
C ALA A 6 -6.78 -27.56 -8.68
N SER A 7 -7.74 -28.48 -8.47
CA SER A 7 -9.16 -28.16 -8.65
C SER A 7 -9.49 -26.91 -7.80
N PRO A 8 -10.41 -26.03 -8.21
CA PRO A 8 -10.77 -24.83 -7.46
C PRO A 8 -11.11 -25.12 -6.00
N LEU A 9 -11.75 -26.25 -5.72
CA LEU A 9 -12.08 -26.66 -4.36
C LEU A 9 -10.82 -27.05 -3.57
N ALA A 10 -9.85 -27.71 -4.20
CA ALA A 10 -8.58 -28.02 -3.55
C ALA A 10 -7.79 -26.75 -3.23
N ALA A 11 -7.75 -25.77 -4.14
CA ALA A 11 -7.13 -24.47 -3.91
C ALA A 11 -7.76 -23.72 -2.71
N ILE A 12 -9.09 -23.71 -2.62
CA ILE A 12 -9.81 -23.11 -1.48
C ILE A 12 -9.53 -23.84 -0.16
N ARG A 13 -9.50 -25.15 -0.16
CA ARG A 13 -9.16 -25.92 1.05
C ARG A 13 -7.76 -25.64 1.54
N GLN A 14 -6.80 -25.59 0.62
CA GLN A 14 -5.42 -25.24 0.93
C GLN A 14 -5.30 -23.81 1.47
N PHE A 15 -5.99 -22.86 0.85
CA PHE A 15 -6.08 -21.48 1.34
C PHE A 15 -6.62 -21.43 2.78
N LEU A 16 -7.73 -22.07 3.08
CA LEU A 16 -8.31 -22.07 4.43
C LEU A 16 -7.40 -22.68 5.50
N VAL A 17 -6.70 -23.77 5.17
CA VAL A 17 -5.72 -24.40 6.08
C VAL A 17 -4.51 -23.48 6.31
N SER A 18 -4.15 -22.64 5.35
CA SER A 18 -3.02 -21.72 5.46
C SER A 18 -3.30 -20.51 6.34
N LEU A 19 -4.57 -20.17 6.60
CA LEU A 19 -4.95 -19.00 7.39
C LEU A 19 -4.49 -19.09 8.84
N GLN A 20 -4.15 -17.95 9.40
CA GLN A 20 -3.98 -17.80 10.84
C GLN A 20 -5.38 -17.69 11.45
N SER A 21 -5.81 -18.76 12.11
CA SER A 21 -7.13 -18.87 12.72
C SER A 21 -7.24 -18.04 14.01
N PRO A 22 -8.43 -17.53 14.37
CA PRO A 22 -9.71 -17.56 13.64
C PRO A 22 -9.80 -16.45 12.57
N ALA A 23 -10.57 -16.71 11.51
CA ALA A 23 -10.74 -15.75 10.43
C ALA A 23 -12.22 -15.47 10.14
N ARG A 24 -12.55 -14.19 9.94
CA ARG A 24 -13.83 -13.76 9.37
C ARG A 24 -13.58 -13.14 8.01
N ILE A 25 -14.06 -13.79 6.96
CA ILE A 25 -13.74 -13.46 5.57
C ILE A 25 -14.90 -12.71 4.94
N LEU A 26 -14.63 -11.52 4.41
CA LEU A 26 -15.53 -10.80 3.51
C LEU A 26 -15.29 -11.26 2.08
N VAL A 27 -16.30 -11.88 1.46
CA VAL A 27 -16.27 -12.26 0.05
C VAL A 27 -16.82 -11.11 -0.80
N ALA A 28 -15.96 -10.56 -1.67
CA ALA A 28 -16.39 -9.56 -2.65
C ALA A 28 -17.09 -10.28 -3.80
N ILE A 29 -18.41 -10.16 -3.88
CA ILE A 29 -19.24 -10.85 -4.88
C ILE A 29 -19.91 -9.84 -5.81
N SER A 30 -19.77 -10.05 -7.12
CA SER A 30 -20.39 -9.22 -8.17
C SER A 30 -21.51 -9.95 -8.94
N GLY A 31 -21.78 -11.21 -8.62
CA GLY A 31 -22.73 -12.04 -9.35
C GLY A 31 -22.15 -12.77 -10.58
N GLY A 32 -20.97 -12.35 -11.08
CA GLY A 32 -20.30 -13.06 -12.19
C GLY A 32 -19.78 -14.44 -11.78
N SER A 33 -19.50 -15.31 -12.76
CA SER A 33 -19.12 -16.72 -12.55
C SER A 33 -17.99 -16.88 -11.54
N ASP A 34 -16.95 -16.05 -11.61
CA ASP A 34 -15.73 -16.22 -10.81
C ASP A 34 -15.98 -15.86 -9.33
N SER A 35 -16.72 -14.79 -9.06
CA SER A 35 -17.06 -14.35 -7.72
C SER A 35 -18.15 -15.23 -7.07
N THR A 36 -19.11 -15.69 -7.85
CA THR A 36 -20.14 -16.63 -7.39
C THR A 36 -19.52 -17.99 -7.08
N GLY A 37 -18.62 -18.46 -7.94
CA GLY A 37 -17.86 -19.68 -7.70
C GLY A 37 -16.99 -19.58 -6.45
N LEU A 38 -16.31 -18.46 -6.21
CA LEU A 38 -15.54 -18.24 -4.99
C LEU A 38 -16.40 -18.34 -3.75
N LEU A 39 -17.59 -17.70 -3.72
CA LEU A 39 -18.50 -17.75 -2.57
C LEU A 39 -18.92 -19.19 -2.24
N LEU A 40 -19.36 -19.94 -3.25
CA LEU A 40 -19.83 -21.33 -3.08
C LEU A 40 -18.71 -22.28 -2.68
N LEU A 41 -17.54 -22.16 -3.28
CA LEU A 41 -16.36 -22.96 -2.93
C LEU A 41 -15.93 -22.71 -1.48
N LEU A 42 -15.97 -21.46 -1.03
CA LEU A 42 -15.68 -21.12 0.37
C LEU A 42 -16.75 -21.66 1.33
N ASP A 43 -18.02 -21.51 0.99
CA ASP A 43 -19.13 -22.01 1.80
C ASP A 43 -19.03 -23.52 2.00
N GLU A 44 -18.81 -24.28 0.90
CA GLU A 44 -18.65 -25.73 0.95
C GLU A 44 -17.41 -26.13 1.78
N ALA A 45 -16.28 -25.47 1.58
CA ALA A 45 -15.04 -25.80 2.27
C ALA A 45 -15.09 -25.45 3.76
N VAL A 46 -15.71 -24.32 4.13
CA VAL A 46 -15.89 -23.91 5.53
C VAL A 46 -16.83 -24.88 6.26
N LYS A 47 -17.95 -25.26 5.64
CA LYS A 47 -18.88 -26.26 6.20
C LYS A 47 -18.25 -27.63 6.39
N ALA A 48 -17.32 -27.99 5.49
CA ALA A 48 -16.58 -29.27 5.58
C ALA A 48 -15.46 -29.27 6.65
N ALA A 49 -15.02 -28.09 7.11
CA ALA A 49 -13.89 -27.94 8.03
C ALA A 49 -14.19 -26.98 9.21
N PRO A 50 -15.20 -27.27 10.04
CA PRO A 50 -15.63 -26.35 11.11
C PRO A 50 -14.55 -26.13 12.19
N HIS A 51 -13.58 -27.02 12.30
CA HIS A 51 -12.44 -26.90 13.20
C HIS A 51 -11.50 -25.72 12.87
N LEU A 52 -11.53 -25.20 11.63
CA LEU A 52 -10.72 -24.06 11.22
C LEU A 52 -11.25 -22.72 11.78
N LYS A 53 -12.44 -22.69 12.39
CA LYS A 53 -13.04 -21.47 12.97
C LYS A 53 -13.08 -20.30 12.01
N VAL A 54 -13.42 -20.57 10.76
CA VAL A 54 -13.62 -19.57 9.72
C VAL A 54 -15.11 -19.26 9.58
N SER A 55 -15.46 -17.98 9.46
CA SER A 55 -16.82 -17.52 9.16
C SER A 55 -16.82 -16.64 7.92
N LEU A 56 -17.94 -16.65 7.19
CA LEU A 56 -18.11 -15.91 5.95
C LEU A 56 -19.12 -14.76 6.12
N CYS A 57 -18.85 -13.65 5.47
CA CYS A 57 -19.81 -12.61 5.12
C CYS A 57 -19.52 -12.17 3.68
N ALA A 58 -20.44 -11.45 3.06
CA ALA A 58 -20.29 -11.05 1.66
C ALA A 58 -20.69 -9.60 1.44
N ALA A 59 -20.11 -8.96 0.42
CA ALA A 59 -20.48 -7.63 -0.02
C ALA A 59 -20.52 -7.54 -1.54
N THR A 60 -21.56 -6.89 -2.05
CA THR A 60 -21.67 -6.48 -3.46
C THR A 60 -21.51 -4.98 -3.55
N VAL A 61 -20.58 -4.52 -4.40
CA VAL A 61 -20.43 -3.09 -4.68
C VAL A 61 -21.26 -2.74 -5.91
N ASP A 62 -22.30 -1.95 -5.71
CA ASP A 62 -23.06 -1.37 -6.81
C ASP A 62 -22.49 -0.01 -7.19
N HIS A 63 -21.88 0.06 -8.37
CA HIS A 63 -21.32 1.31 -8.88
C HIS A 63 -22.36 2.27 -9.45
N GLY A 64 -23.59 1.80 -9.71
CA GLY A 64 -24.68 2.60 -10.32
C GLY A 64 -24.31 3.14 -11.70
N LEU A 65 -23.46 2.43 -12.47
CA LEU A 65 -22.95 2.88 -13.77
C LEU A 65 -23.83 2.39 -14.95
N ARG A 66 -24.74 1.46 -14.71
CA ARG A 66 -25.66 0.93 -15.75
C ARG A 66 -27.03 0.60 -15.17
N ALA A 67 -28.04 0.66 -16.02
CA ALA A 67 -29.35 0.16 -15.68
C ALA A 67 -29.29 -1.34 -15.35
N GLY A 68 -30.01 -1.79 -14.34
CA GLY A 68 -30.07 -3.18 -13.91
C GLY A 68 -29.00 -3.60 -12.89
N SER A 69 -27.99 -2.78 -12.58
CA SER A 69 -26.99 -3.13 -11.57
C SER A 69 -27.57 -3.36 -10.18
N ALA A 70 -28.63 -2.62 -9.82
CA ALA A 70 -29.34 -2.78 -8.55
C ALA A 70 -30.07 -4.14 -8.49
N ASP A 71 -30.73 -4.54 -9.58
CA ASP A 71 -31.45 -5.83 -9.67
C ASP A 71 -30.47 -7.01 -9.57
N GLU A 72 -29.31 -6.89 -10.22
CA GLU A 72 -28.24 -7.87 -10.11
C GLU A 72 -27.72 -7.99 -8.67
N ALA A 73 -27.53 -6.87 -7.98
CA ALA A 73 -27.12 -6.85 -6.59
C ALA A 73 -28.17 -7.52 -5.67
N GLN A 74 -29.47 -7.38 -5.98
CA GLN A 74 -30.55 -8.07 -5.26
C GLN A 74 -30.55 -9.58 -5.51
N GLN A 75 -30.27 -10.03 -6.74
CA GLN A 75 -30.12 -11.46 -7.02
C GLN A 75 -28.97 -12.08 -6.24
N VAL A 76 -27.85 -11.37 -6.11
CA VAL A 76 -26.72 -11.79 -5.27
C VAL A 76 -27.11 -11.84 -3.80
N ALA A 77 -27.86 -10.85 -3.31
CA ALA A 77 -28.39 -10.86 -1.94
C ALA A 77 -29.27 -12.07 -1.66
N ALA A 78 -30.15 -12.42 -2.58
CA ALA A 78 -30.99 -13.63 -2.47
C ALA A 78 -30.16 -14.91 -2.43
N LEU A 79 -29.11 -15.02 -3.25
CA LEU A 79 -28.19 -16.15 -3.20
C LEU A 79 -27.49 -16.24 -1.83
N CYS A 80 -26.93 -15.14 -1.32
CA CYS A 80 -26.29 -15.13 0.00
C CYS A 80 -27.27 -15.53 1.12
N ALA A 81 -28.50 -15.03 1.07
CA ALA A 81 -29.54 -15.39 2.03
C ALA A 81 -29.87 -16.90 1.99
N SER A 82 -29.95 -17.50 0.79
CA SER A 82 -30.19 -18.94 0.64
C SER A 82 -29.07 -19.81 1.24
N LEU A 83 -27.84 -19.29 1.29
CA LEU A 83 -26.68 -19.94 1.89
C LEU A 83 -26.53 -19.66 3.40
N GLY A 84 -27.33 -18.74 3.95
CA GLY A 84 -27.22 -18.26 5.32
C GLY A 84 -25.98 -17.35 5.55
N ILE A 85 -25.44 -16.72 4.50
CA ILE A 85 -24.28 -15.85 4.56
C ILE A 85 -24.74 -14.39 4.71
N PRO A 86 -24.36 -13.68 5.79
CA PRO A 86 -24.65 -12.24 5.93
C PRO A 86 -24.10 -11.45 4.74
N HIS A 87 -24.94 -10.59 4.15
CA HIS A 87 -24.60 -9.85 2.95
C HIS A 87 -24.97 -8.36 3.05
N ILE A 88 -24.21 -7.50 2.42
CA ILE A 88 -24.50 -6.08 2.26
C ILE A 88 -24.33 -5.65 0.79
N ILE A 89 -25.22 -4.79 0.31
CA ILE A 89 -25.06 -4.05 -0.93
C ILE A 89 -24.48 -2.68 -0.58
N ALA A 90 -23.26 -2.42 -1.02
CA ALA A 90 -22.56 -1.15 -0.83
C ALA A 90 -22.66 -0.34 -2.12
N ALA A 91 -23.43 0.75 -2.10
CA ALA A 91 -23.65 1.61 -3.27
C ALA A 91 -22.60 2.72 -3.34
N TRP A 92 -21.95 2.89 -4.50
CA TRP A 92 -21.09 4.04 -4.75
C TRP A 92 -21.92 5.30 -4.93
N GLN A 93 -21.94 6.13 -3.90
CA GLN A 93 -22.71 7.37 -3.83
C GLN A 93 -21.96 8.57 -4.41
N GLY A 94 -22.68 9.65 -4.66
CA GLY A 94 -22.12 10.92 -5.11
C GLY A 94 -21.90 11.04 -6.63
N GLU A 95 -21.36 12.20 -7.02
CA GLU A 95 -21.12 12.53 -8.42
C GLU A 95 -19.90 11.75 -8.95
N LYS A 96 -20.05 11.16 -10.14
CA LYS A 96 -19.02 10.32 -10.75
C LYS A 96 -18.18 11.14 -11.72
N PRO A 97 -16.83 10.96 -11.72
CA PRO A 97 -15.97 11.73 -12.59
C PRO A 97 -16.25 11.43 -14.07
N LYS A 98 -16.24 12.46 -14.90
CA LYS A 98 -16.48 12.35 -16.35
C LYS A 98 -15.30 11.68 -17.07
N THR A 99 -14.10 11.74 -16.52
CA THR A 99 -12.88 11.12 -17.04
C THR A 99 -12.24 10.21 -16.00
N GLY A 100 -11.60 9.10 -16.43
CA GLY A 100 -10.97 8.17 -15.51
C GLY A 100 -11.95 7.37 -14.64
N ILE A 101 -13.22 7.25 -15.04
CA ILE A 101 -14.28 6.61 -14.26
C ILE A 101 -13.94 5.19 -13.81
N MET A 102 -13.21 4.41 -14.63
CA MET A 102 -12.82 3.04 -14.27
C MET A 102 -11.80 3.01 -13.12
N ALA A 103 -10.88 3.97 -13.09
CA ALA A 103 -9.93 4.10 -11.99
C ALA A 103 -10.66 4.54 -10.70
N ALA A 104 -11.55 5.52 -10.79
CA ALA A 104 -12.36 5.98 -9.66
C ALA A 104 -13.30 4.89 -9.14
N ALA A 105 -13.94 4.12 -10.02
CA ALA A 105 -14.77 2.98 -9.66
C ALA A 105 -13.96 1.88 -8.95
N ARG A 106 -12.71 1.66 -9.38
CA ARG A 106 -11.80 0.73 -8.71
C ARG A 106 -11.45 1.20 -7.29
N GLU A 107 -11.13 2.47 -7.10
CA GLU A 107 -10.87 3.05 -5.78
C GLU A 107 -12.11 2.93 -4.88
N ALA A 108 -13.26 3.43 -5.33
CA ALA A 108 -14.52 3.34 -4.61
C ALA A 108 -14.89 1.89 -4.23
N ARG A 109 -14.59 0.92 -5.11
CA ARG A 109 -14.82 -0.50 -4.81
C ARG A 109 -14.04 -0.95 -3.57
N TYR A 110 -12.77 -0.59 -3.47
CA TYR A 110 -11.95 -1.03 -2.34
C TYR A 110 -12.31 -0.31 -1.05
N ASP A 111 -12.67 0.98 -1.13
CA ASP A 111 -13.18 1.73 0.03
C ASP A 111 -14.46 1.10 0.58
N LEU A 112 -15.45 0.86 -0.27
CA LEU A 112 -16.72 0.24 0.11
C LEU A 112 -16.57 -1.19 0.63
N LEU A 113 -15.60 -1.96 0.10
CA LEU A 113 -15.28 -3.29 0.63
C LEU A 113 -14.61 -3.21 2.01
N ALA A 114 -13.73 -2.23 2.23
CA ALA A 114 -13.11 -2.02 3.53
C ALA A 114 -14.14 -1.58 4.59
N GLU A 115 -15.02 -0.63 4.26
CA GLU A 115 -16.14 -0.25 5.13
C GLU A 115 -17.07 -1.43 5.45
N SER A 116 -17.35 -2.27 4.45
CA SER A 116 -18.16 -3.48 4.64
C SER A 116 -17.45 -4.49 5.55
N ALA A 117 -16.13 -4.63 5.43
CA ALA A 117 -15.32 -5.49 6.28
C ALA A 117 -15.36 -4.99 7.74
N GLU A 118 -15.24 -3.70 7.97
CA GLU A 118 -15.39 -3.10 9.31
C GLU A 118 -16.75 -3.38 9.92
N ARG A 119 -17.83 -3.13 9.16
CA ARG A 119 -19.21 -3.36 9.64
C ARG A 119 -19.48 -4.81 10.05
N PHE A 120 -18.87 -5.76 9.35
CA PHE A 120 -18.98 -7.17 9.68
C PHE A 120 -17.92 -7.64 10.69
N GLY A 121 -16.94 -6.83 11.05
CA GLY A 121 -15.78 -7.24 11.84
C GLY A 121 -14.96 -8.32 11.11
N ALA A 122 -14.91 -8.25 9.78
CA ALA A 122 -14.08 -9.13 8.97
C ALA A 122 -12.62 -8.70 9.02
N ASN A 123 -11.70 -9.64 9.08
CA ASN A 123 -10.27 -9.38 9.12
C ASN A 123 -9.58 -9.62 7.77
N LEU A 124 -10.30 -10.22 6.81
CA LEU A 124 -9.81 -10.51 5.47
C LEU A 124 -10.88 -10.18 4.42
N ILE A 125 -10.43 -9.78 3.24
CA ILE A 125 -11.27 -9.64 2.05
C ILE A 125 -10.76 -10.62 0.99
N VAL A 126 -11.65 -11.34 0.32
CA VAL A 126 -11.29 -12.22 -0.80
C VAL A 126 -12.00 -11.80 -2.08
N THR A 127 -11.30 -11.96 -3.22
CA THR A 127 -11.83 -11.61 -4.55
C THR A 127 -11.64 -12.75 -5.54
N GLY A 128 -12.58 -12.91 -6.47
CA GLY A 128 -12.63 -13.98 -7.45
C GLY A 128 -11.74 -13.77 -8.68
N HIS A 129 -10.48 -13.35 -8.51
CA HIS A 129 -9.53 -13.32 -9.62
C HIS A 129 -9.02 -14.72 -9.94
N THR A 130 -8.86 -15.01 -11.22
CA THR A 130 -8.55 -16.33 -11.77
C THR A 130 -7.22 -16.36 -12.53
N TYR A 131 -6.80 -17.55 -12.98
CA TYR A 131 -5.65 -17.72 -13.85
C TYR A 131 -5.81 -17.00 -15.19
N ASP A 132 -7.04 -16.94 -15.71
CA ASP A 132 -7.36 -16.16 -16.92
C ASP A 132 -7.04 -14.68 -16.73
N ASP A 133 -7.36 -14.10 -15.56
CA ASP A 133 -7.02 -12.71 -15.23
C ASP A 133 -5.50 -12.48 -15.15
N GLN A 134 -4.75 -13.48 -14.67
CA GLN A 134 -3.28 -13.44 -14.69
C GLN A 134 -2.76 -13.36 -16.12
N ARG A 135 -3.22 -14.26 -17.00
CA ARG A 135 -2.79 -14.30 -18.40
C ARG A 135 -3.11 -12.98 -19.11
N GLU A 136 -4.33 -12.47 -18.93
CA GLU A 136 -4.74 -11.17 -19.48
C GLU A 136 -3.81 -10.04 -19.01
N THR A 137 -3.51 -10.01 -17.71
CA THR A 137 -2.64 -8.97 -17.11
C THR A 137 -1.19 -9.07 -17.60
N LEU A 138 -0.65 -10.27 -17.73
CA LEU A 138 0.69 -10.50 -18.25
C LEU A 138 0.80 -10.04 -19.70
N ALA A 139 -0.16 -10.39 -20.55
CA ALA A 139 -0.19 -9.99 -21.94
C ALA A 139 -0.30 -8.46 -22.10
N MET A 140 -1.19 -7.81 -21.34
CA MET A 140 -1.31 -6.35 -21.36
C MET A 140 -0.02 -5.64 -20.92
N ARG A 141 0.73 -6.19 -19.98
CA ARG A 141 1.99 -5.64 -19.50
C ARG A 141 3.14 -5.94 -20.43
N GLY A 142 3.20 -7.14 -21.02
CA GLY A 142 4.22 -7.54 -21.99
C GLY A 142 4.24 -6.64 -23.24
N VAL A 143 3.10 -6.15 -23.67
CA VAL A 143 3.01 -5.15 -24.76
C VAL A 143 3.63 -3.80 -24.35
N ARG A 144 3.64 -3.47 -23.07
CA ARG A 144 4.10 -2.17 -22.56
C ARG A 144 5.53 -2.15 -22.07
N THR A 145 6.08 -3.31 -21.68
CA THR A 145 7.45 -3.42 -21.14
C THR A 145 8.06 -4.78 -21.47
N GLU A 146 9.35 -4.79 -21.82
CA GLU A 146 10.13 -6.03 -22.03
C GLU A 146 10.51 -6.74 -20.72
N GLN A 147 10.18 -6.17 -19.56
CA GLN A 147 10.49 -6.78 -18.26
C GLN A 147 9.46 -7.86 -17.92
N LEU A 148 9.94 -8.98 -17.39
CA LEU A 148 9.11 -10.05 -16.84
C LEU A 148 8.15 -9.48 -15.79
N SER A 149 6.85 -9.52 -16.10
CA SER A 149 5.82 -9.06 -15.18
C SER A 149 5.44 -10.19 -14.23
N SER A 150 5.35 -9.91 -12.94
CA SER A 150 4.82 -10.85 -11.94
C SER A 150 3.29 -10.99 -11.98
N GLY A 151 2.61 -10.36 -12.94
CA GLY A 151 1.15 -10.40 -13.04
C GLY A 151 0.42 -9.77 -11.85
N ILE A 152 -0.72 -10.33 -11.49
CA ILE A 152 -1.53 -9.93 -10.33
C ILE A 152 -0.93 -10.58 -9.09
N ALA A 153 -0.75 -9.81 -8.01
CA ALA A 153 -0.34 -10.37 -6.72
C ALA A 153 -1.49 -11.18 -6.09
N ASP A 154 -1.18 -12.28 -5.46
CA ASP A 154 -2.13 -13.11 -4.72
C ASP A 154 -2.66 -12.42 -3.46
N ALA A 155 -1.87 -11.52 -2.87
CA ALA A 155 -2.21 -10.76 -1.69
C ALA A 155 -1.79 -9.29 -1.83
N VAL A 156 -2.67 -8.39 -1.40
CA VAL A 156 -2.45 -6.95 -1.34
C VAL A 156 -3.00 -6.42 -0.04
N LEU A 157 -2.22 -5.68 0.72
CA LEU A 157 -2.69 -4.93 1.87
C LEU A 157 -3.27 -3.61 1.39
N PHE A 158 -4.53 -3.37 1.70
CA PHE A 158 -5.25 -2.16 1.38
C PHE A 158 -5.33 -1.24 2.60
N ASP A 159 -4.97 0.02 2.39
CA ASP A 159 -5.07 1.10 3.38
C ASP A 159 -4.41 0.73 4.74
N ARG A 160 -3.28 0.00 4.68
CA ARG A 160 -2.54 -0.54 5.83
C ARG A 160 -3.34 -1.47 6.76
N ARG A 161 -4.61 -1.78 6.45
CA ARG A 161 -5.55 -2.42 7.36
C ARG A 161 -6.07 -3.78 6.90
N PHE A 162 -6.48 -3.90 5.64
CA PHE A 162 -7.17 -5.09 5.14
C PHE A 162 -6.37 -5.83 4.08
N TRP A 163 -6.05 -7.09 4.35
CA TRP A 163 -5.53 -7.97 3.33
C TRP A 163 -6.62 -8.40 2.35
N ILE A 164 -6.39 -8.15 1.07
CA ILE A 164 -7.21 -8.58 -0.05
C ILE A 164 -6.52 -9.75 -0.72
N LEU A 165 -7.14 -10.93 -0.65
CA LEU A 165 -6.56 -12.18 -1.09
C LEU A 165 -7.27 -12.73 -2.34
N ARG A 166 -6.57 -13.51 -3.14
CA ARG A 166 -7.04 -14.06 -4.42
C ARG A 166 -6.80 -15.55 -4.47
N PRO A 167 -7.58 -16.36 -3.74
CA PRO A 167 -7.30 -17.78 -3.57
C PRO A 167 -7.50 -18.62 -4.83
N LEU A 168 -8.23 -18.11 -5.84
CA LEU A 168 -8.46 -18.78 -7.13
C LEU A 168 -7.51 -18.33 -8.24
N LEU A 169 -6.44 -17.60 -7.92
CA LEU A 169 -5.56 -16.97 -8.92
C LEU A 169 -4.82 -17.98 -9.81
N PHE A 170 -4.75 -19.25 -9.42
CA PHE A 170 -4.21 -20.35 -10.20
C PHE A 170 -5.29 -21.35 -10.67
N SER A 171 -6.58 -21.05 -10.47
CA SER A 171 -7.70 -21.84 -10.98
C SER A 171 -8.23 -21.22 -12.27
N SER A 172 -8.62 -22.06 -13.24
CA SER A 172 -9.19 -21.58 -14.50
C SER A 172 -10.65 -21.16 -14.32
N ARG A 173 -11.08 -20.17 -15.09
CA ARG A 173 -12.50 -19.77 -15.17
C ARG A 173 -13.38 -20.92 -15.68
N ALA A 174 -12.85 -21.77 -16.55
CA ALA A 174 -13.56 -22.94 -17.06
C ALA A 174 -13.92 -23.93 -15.96
N ASP A 175 -12.97 -24.23 -15.04
CA ASP A 175 -13.20 -25.16 -13.93
C ASP A 175 -14.20 -24.58 -12.92
N ILE A 176 -14.14 -23.27 -12.66
CA ILE A 176 -15.10 -22.59 -11.80
C ILE A 176 -16.51 -22.67 -12.39
N ARG A 177 -16.67 -22.42 -13.69
CA ARG A 177 -17.95 -22.55 -14.38
C ARG A 177 -18.45 -24.00 -14.40
N SER A 178 -17.57 -24.99 -14.53
CA SER A 178 -17.93 -26.40 -14.42
C SER A 178 -18.49 -26.73 -13.03
N PHE A 179 -17.79 -26.29 -11.98
CA PHE A 179 -18.24 -26.42 -10.59
C PHE A 179 -19.64 -25.81 -10.36
N LEU A 180 -19.92 -24.61 -10.93
CA LEU A 180 -21.23 -23.98 -10.80
C LEU A 180 -22.33 -24.75 -11.53
N ARG A 181 -22.04 -25.26 -12.77
CA ARG A 181 -23.01 -26.05 -13.54
C ARG A 181 -23.38 -27.35 -12.83
N GLU A 182 -22.41 -28.06 -12.27
CA GLU A 182 -22.64 -29.28 -11.50
C GLU A 182 -23.60 -29.06 -10.33
N ARG A 183 -23.53 -27.86 -9.72
CA ARG A 183 -24.41 -27.46 -8.60
C ARG A 183 -25.69 -26.76 -9.05
N ARG A 184 -25.89 -26.60 -10.35
CA ARG A 184 -27.04 -25.91 -10.96
C ARG A 184 -27.23 -24.49 -10.44
N VAL A 185 -26.12 -23.78 -10.17
CA VAL A 185 -26.13 -22.38 -9.75
C VAL A 185 -25.92 -21.49 -10.97
N ALA A 186 -26.87 -20.59 -11.19
CA ALA A 186 -26.75 -19.56 -12.23
C ALA A 186 -25.81 -18.42 -11.79
N TRP A 187 -25.23 -17.76 -12.75
CA TRP A 187 -24.43 -16.54 -12.57
C TRP A 187 -24.85 -15.46 -13.55
N ILE A 188 -24.45 -14.24 -13.31
CA ILE A 188 -24.73 -13.09 -14.16
C ILE A 188 -23.59 -12.96 -15.20
N ASP A 189 -23.90 -13.01 -16.46
CA ASP A 189 -22.97 -12.67 -17.53
C ASP A 189 -23.15 -11.19 -17.91
N ASP A 190 -22.18 -10.35 -17.52
CA ASP A 190 -22.19 -8.91 -17.82
C ASP A 190 -21.88 -8.69 -19.32
N PRO A 191 -22.77 -8.06 -20.09
CA PRO A 191 -22.56 -7.78 -21.51
C PRO A 191 -21.29 -6.95 -21.79
N SER A 192 -20.86 -6.13 -20.86
CA SER A 192 -19.63 -5.35 -20.99
C SER A 192 -18.36 -6.21 -21.08
N ASN A 193 -18.41 -7.46 -20.64
CA ASN A 193 -17.31 -8.42 -20.76
C ASN A 193 -17.03 -8.86 -22.22
N GLU A 194 -17.90 -8.55 -23.16
CA GLU A 194 -17.75 -8.83 -24.58
C GLU A 194 -17.45 -7.58 -25.42
N ASP A 195 -17.54 -6.39 -24.84
CA ASP A 195 -17.34 -5.13 -25.55
C ASP A 195 -15.87 -4.88 -25.89
N VAL A 196 -15.55 -4.95 -27.17
CA VAL A 196 -14.19 -4.75 -27.74
C VAL A 196 -13.60 -3.36 -27.54
N LYS A 197 -14.38 -2.39 -27.05
CA LYS A 197 -13.84 -1.08 -26.62
C LYS A 197 -12.79 -1.24 -25.51
N TYR A 198 -12.95 -2.25 -24.67
CA TYR A 198 -12.03 -2.50 -23.57
C TYR A 198 -10.82 -3.29 -24.04
N GLU A 199 -9.62 -2.78 -23.72
CA GLU A 199 -8.34 -3.43 -24.06
C GLU A 199 -8.29 -4.88 -23.59
N ARG A 200 -8.80 -5.15 -22.38
CA ARG A 200 -8.84 -6.47 -21.78
C ARG A 200 -9.63 -7.50 -22.60
N VAL A 201 -10.74 -7.07 -23.21
CA VAL A 201 -11.54 -7.94 -24.10
C VAL A 201 -10.78 -8.28 -25.38
N ARG A 202 -10.07 -7.30 -25.96
CA ARG A 202 -9.21 -7.53 -27.13
C ARG A 202 -8.08 -8.50 -26.83
N VAL A 203 -7.39 -8.31 -25.72
CA VAL A 203 -6.31 -9.20 -25.26
C VAL A 203 -6.83 -10.61 -25.01
N ARG A 204 -7.99 -10.77 -24.36
CA ARG A 204 -8.63 -12.07 -24.12
C ARG A 204 -8.86 -12.85 -25.42
N ARG A 205 -9.32 -12.18 -26.48
CA ARG A 205 -9.52 -12.80 -27.79
C ARG A 205 -8.20 -13.23 -28.43
N GLN A 206 -7.14 -12.46 -28.29
CA GLN A 206 -5.81 -12.79 -28.79
C GLN A 206 -5.20 -13.98 -28.05
N LEU A 207 -5.33 -14.04 -26.73
CA LEU A 207 -4.84 -15.15 -25.91
C LEU A 207 -5.54 -16.47 -26.23
N SER A 208 -6.80 -16.44 -26.63
CA SER A 208 -7.54 -17.64 -27.06
C SER A 208 -7.00 -18.21 -28.37
N ALA A 209 -6.36 -17.39 -29.20
CA ALA A 209 -5.80 -17.77 -30.50
C ALA A 209 -4.32 -18.22 -30.43
N ASP A 210 -3.58 -17.83 -29.38
CA ASP A 210 -2.17 -18.18 -29.21
C ASP A 210 -1.91 -18.79 -27.80
N PRO A 211 -1.85 -20.13 -27.68
CA PRO A 211 -1.62 -20.82 -26.41
C PRO A 211 -0.18 -20.77 -25.90
N ALA A 212 0.78 -20.19 -26.64
CA ALA A 212 2.22 -20.40 -26.44
C ALA A 212 2.90 -19.48 -25.40
N THR A 213 2.19 -18.57 -24.72
CA THR A 213 2.81 -17.64 -23.75
C THR A 213 2.53 -18.09 -22.31
N GLU A 214 3.05 -19.25 -21.92
CA GLU A 214 3.14 -19.64 -20.50
C GLU A 214 4.39 -19.00 -19.88
N THR A 215 4.23 -17.81 -19.29
CA THR A 215 5.25 -17.28 -18.38
C THR A 215 5.18 -18.07 -17.07
N ASP A 216 6.30 -18.55 -16.58
CA ASP A 216 6.38 -19.18 -15.25
C ASP A 216 6.14 -18.09 -14.16
N ILE A 217 4.87 -17.89 -13.85
CA ILE A 217 4.40 -16.88 -12.89
C ILE A 217 5.03 -17.11 -11.50
N LEU A 218 5.17 -18.38 -11.11
CA LEU A 218 5.72 -18.71 -9.79
C LEU A 218 7.20 -18.41 -9.71
N ALA A 219 7.96 -18.64 -10.79
CA ALA A 219 9.38 -18.28 -10.83
C ALA A 219 9.56 -16.75 -10.75
N ALA A 220 8.77 -15.99 -11.51
CA ALA A 220 8.78 -14.54 -11.45
C ALA A 220 8.38 -13.99 -10.05
N TRP A 221 7.46 -14.67 -9.36
CA TRP A 221 7.10 -14.31 -7.99
C TRP A 221 8.23 -14.54 -7.01
N LYS A 222 8.90 -15.70 -7.08
CA LYS A 222 10.07 -16.03 -6.24
C LYS A 222 11.19 -15.04 -6.44
N GLU A 223 11.50 -14.72 -7.68
CA GLU A 223 12.53 -13.73 -8.02
C GLU A 223 12.18 -12.35 -7.44
N ARG A 224 10.95 -11.91 -7.58
CA ARG A 224 10.51 -10.62 -7.05
C ARG A 224 10.51 -10.56 -5.52
N LEU A 225 10.13 -11.65 -4.84
CA LEU A 225 10.20 -11.74 -3.38
C LEU A 225 11.67 -11.75 -2.90
N ALA A 226 12.55 -12.50 -3.58
CA ALA A 226 13.97 -12.52 -3.27
C ALA A 226 14.60 -11.13 -3.44
N LEU A 227 14.25 -10.42 -4.51
CA LEU A 227 14.72 -9.06 -4.75
C LEU A 227 14.26 -8.08 -3.68
N SER A 228 12.98 -8.15 -3.28
CA SER A 228 12.43 -7.34 -2.19
C SER A 228 13.12 -7.60 -0.86
N SER A 229 13.39 -8.86 -0.55
CA SER A 229 14.12 -9.27 0.66
C SER A 229 15.56 -8.77 0.66
N ALA A 230 16.28 -8.96 -0.45
CA ALA A 230 17.65 -8.46 -0.59
C ALA A 230 17.74 -6.93 -0.48
N ALA A 231 16.74 -6.23 -1.05
CA ALA A 231 16.64 -4.77 -0.94
C ALA A 231 16.30 -4.30 0.48
N ALA A 232 15.52 -5.07 1.24
CA ALA A 232 15.25 -4.79 2.66
C ALA A 232 16.54 -4.94 3.50
N GLU A 233 17.33 -5.98 3.27
CA GLU A 233 18.65 -6.12 3.90
C GLU A 233 19.61 -4.99 3.51
N TRP A 234 19.53 -4.56 2.24
CA TRP A 234 20.29 -3.41 1.77
C TRP A 234 19.90 -2.12 2.50
N LEU A 235 18.60 -1.88 2.76
CA LEU A 235 18.13 -0.75 3.58
C LEU A 235 18.77 -0.77 4.97
N ASP A 236 18.72 -1.90 5.66
CA ASP A 236 19.26 -2.04 7.02
C ASP A 236 20.75 -1.68 7.09
N ARG A 237 21.51 -2.09 6.08
CA ARG A 237 22.97 -1.93 6.06
C ARG A 237 23.39 -0.54 5.59
N TYR A 238 22.80 -0.03 4.53
CA TYR A 238 23.37 1.08 3.76
C TYR A 238 22.49 2.33 3.72
N PHE A 239 21.25 2.29 4.17
CA PHE A 239 20.38 3.45 4.17
C PHE A 239 20.27 4.07 5.56
N ARG A 240 20.29 5.41 5.63
CA ARG A 240 20.10 6.19 6.85
C ARG A 240 19.13 7.32 6.55
N LEU A 241 18.21 7.57 7.49
CA LEU A 241 17.25 8.66 7.42
C LEU A 241 17.57 9.71 8.49
N GLN A 242 17.60 10.95 8.08
CA GLN A 242 17.87 12.08 8.95
C GLN A 242 16.65 12.99 9.04
N GLY A 243 16.14 13.20 10.26
CA GLY A 243 14.99 14.07 10.53
C GLY A 243 13.73 13.76 9.73
N GLY A 244 13.53 12.52 9.28
CA GLY A 244 12.39 12.13 8.46
C GLY A 244 12.38 12.71 7.02
N LEU A 245 13.41 13.48 6.63
CA LEU A 245 13.40 14.30 5.42
C LEU A 245 14.56 14.06 4.45
N LEU A 246 15.72 13.66 4.96
CA LEU A 246 16.94 13.44 4.18
C LEU A 246 17.36 11.97 4.24
N GLY A 247 17.31 11.27 3.12
CA GLY A 247 17.87 9.94 2.97
C GLY A 247 19.36 10.00 2.64
N GLN A 248 20.16 9.11 3.21
CA GLN A 248 21.57 8.91 2.85
C GLN A 248 21.79 7.44 2.52
N VAL A 249 22.36 7.17 1.37
CA VAL A 249 22.91 5.87 1.00
C VAL A 249 24.42 5.91 1.17
N LEU A 250 24.96 5.00 1.97
CA LEU A 250 26.40 4.90 2.21
C LEU A 250 27.16 4.46 0.93
N PRO A 251 28.45 4.84 0.76
CA PRO A 251 29.21 4.54 -0.47
C PRO A 251 29.23 3.05 -0.84
N ASP A 252 29.33 2.16 0.13
CA ASP A 252 29.34 0.71 -0.13
C ASP A 252 27.98 0.19 -0.61
N GLY A 253 26.88 0.85 -0.21
CA GLY A 253 25.55 0.56 -0.72
C GLY A 253 25.37 0.85 -2.20
N LEU A 254 26.13 1.82 -2.74
CA LEU A 254 26.09 2.19 -4.16
C LEU A 254 26.85 1.20 -5.08
N ARG A 255 27.65 0.32 -4.49
CA ARG A 255 28.44 -0.71 -5.19
C ARG A 255 27.82 -2.10 -5.15
N GLN A 256 26.61 -2.21 -4.57
CA GLN A 256 25.92 -3.49 -4.44
C GLN A 256 25.32 -3.94 -5.78
N ASP A 257 24.70 -5.13 -5.77
CA ASP A 257 24.06 -5.70 -6.96
C ASP A 257 23.14 -4.68 -7.64
N HIS A 258 23.23 -4.62 -8.97
CA HIS A 258 22.54 -3.62 -9.78
C HIS A 258 21.00 -3.73 -9.68
N ALA A 259 20.45 -4.95 -9.61
CA ALA A 259 19.01 -5.16 -9.52
C ALA A 259 18.49 -4.74 -8.14
N VAL A 260 19.22 -5.06 -7.07
CA VAL A 260 18.91 -4.65 -5.70
C VAL A 260 18.96 -3.13 -5.57
N LEU A 261 20.02 -2.50 -6.10
CA LEU A 261 20.18 -1.05 -6.08
C LEU A 261 19.05 -0.35 -6.87
N ALA A 262 18.76 -0.82 -8.08
CA ALA A 262 17.69 -0.29 -8.92
C ALA A 262 16.32 -0.40 -8.23
N TYR A 263 16.02 -1.55 -7.63
CA TYR A 263 14.79 -1.78 -6.90
C TYR A 263 14.68 -0.84 -5.69
N ALA A 264 15.69 -0.79 -4.83
CA ALA A 264 15.68 0.03 -3.62
C ALA A 264 15.57 1.52 -3.94
N LEU A 265 16.42 2.04 -4.85
CA LEU A 265 16.37 3.44 -5.26
C LEU A 265 15.06 3.82 -5.95
N GLY A 266 14.49 2.92 -6.74
CA GLY A 266 13.18 3.17 -7.36
C GLY A 266 12.09 3.37 -6.33
N ARG A 267 12.04 2.54 -5.28
CA ARG A 267 11.06 2.66 -4.18
C ARG A 267 11.33 3.89 -3.32
N LEU A 268 12.59 4.14 -2.96
CA LEU A 268 12.97 5.35 -2.24
C LEU A 268 12.62 6.62 -3.03
N THR A 269 12.84 6.62 -4.34
CA THR A 269 12.44 7.77 -5.19
C THR A 269 10.93 7.99 -5.15
N ALA A 270 10.13 6.95 -5.22
CA ALA A 270 8.67 7.06 -5.11
C ALA A 270 8.25 7.61 -3.74
N VAL A 271 8.82 7.11 -2.66
CA VAL A 271 8.50 7.55 -1.29
C VAL A 271 8.91 9.01 -1.07
N PHE A 272 10.16 9.37 -1.34
CA PHE A 272 10.64 10.74 -1.17
C PHE A 272 9.96 11.73 -2.12
N GLY A 273 9.59 11.29 -3.32
CA GLY A 273 8.89 12.10 -4.33
C GLY A 273 7.38 12.19 -4.13
N GLY A 274 6.81 11.43 -3.19
CA GLY A 274 5.35 11.34 -3.00
C GLY A 274 4.64 10.80 -4.25
N GLN A 275 5.20 9.76 -4.89
CA GLN A 275 4.69 9.21 -6.14
C GLN A 275 4.13 7.79 -5.92
N ALA A 276 3.02 7.47 -6.60
CA ALA A 276 2.41 6.14 -6.51
C ALA A 276 3.28 5.03 -7.14
N PHE A 277 4.18 5.39 -8.05
CA PHE A 277 5.00 4.42 -8.78
C PHE A 277 6.47 4.83 -8.75
N ALA A 278 7.35 3.83 -8.79
CA ALA A 278 8.77 4.04 -9.05
C ALA A 278 8.97 4.73 -10.41
N PRO A 279 10.09 5.43 -10.61
CA PRO A 279 10.44 6.01 -11.90
C PRO A 279 10.44 4.95 -13.01
N GLY A 280 9.99 5.34 -14.20
CA GLY A 280 10.02 4.47 -15.37
C GLY A 280 11.45 4.11 -15.78
N ARG A 281 11.61 3.06 -16.63
CA ARG A 281 12.89 2.49 -17.05
C ARG A 281 13.94 3.54 -17.44
N VAL A 282 13.61 4.41 -18.37
CA VAL A 282 14.54 5.45 -18.86
C VAL A 282 15.02 6.37 -17.73
N GLN A 283 14.15 6.70 -16.80
CA GLN A 283 14.48 7.55 -15.66
C GLN A 283 15.37 6.81 -14.66
N MET A 284 15.10 5.52 -14.42
CA MET A 284 15.93 4.67 -13.56
C MET A 284 17.32 4.45 -14.15
N GLU A 285 17.43 4.18 -15.45
CA GLU A 285 18.73 4.07 -16.15
C GLU A 285 19.55 5.34 -16.00
N ARG A 286 18.93 6.52 -16.10
CA ARG A 286 19.61 7.81 -15.86
C ARG A 286 20.08 7.98 -14.42
N ILE A 287 19.28 7.56 -13.43
CA ILE A 287 19.68 7.59 -12.01
C ILE A 287 20.88 6.68 -11.78
N LEU A 288 20.82 5.46 -12.28
CA LEU A 288 21.89 4.48 -12.11
C LEU A 288 23.18 4.89 -12.81
N ALA A 289 23.09 5.44 -14.03
CA ALA A 289 24.24 5.98 -14.77
C ALA A 289 24.88 7.17 -14.03
N PHE A 290 24.08 8.05 -13.45
CA PHE A 290 24.56 9.16 -12.63
C PHE A 290 25.36 8.68 -11.41
N ILE A 291 24.87 7.64 -10.73
CA ILE A 291 25.51 7.08 -9.55
C ILE A 291 26.81 6.34 -9.93
N ALA A 292 26.80 5.62 -11.06
CA ALA A 292 27.97 4.86 -11.55
C ALA A 292 29.14 5.76 -11.94
N ASN A 293 28.89 7.01 -12.28
CA ASN A 293 29.94 7.98 -12.63
C ASN A 293 30.84 8.36 -11.45
N THR A 294 30.46 8.06 -10.21
CA THR A 294 31.21 8.29 -8.95
C THR A 294 31.69 9.73 -8.70
N GLU A 295 31.54 10.64 -9.63
CA GLU A 295 31.90 12.06 -9.47
C GLU A 295 30.82 12.80 -8.67
N PRO A 296 31.23 13.66 -7.71
CA PRO A 296 30.28 14.50 -6.99
C PRO A 296 29.43 15.35 -7.94
N GLY A 297 28.12 15.28 -7.74
CA GLY A 297 27.19 15.99 -8.63
C GLY A 297 25.76 15.95 -8.13
N ARG A 298 24.85 16.55 -8.89
CA ARG A 298 23.43 16.57 -8.55
C ARG A 298 22.57 16.34 -9.79
N MET A 299 21.50 15.58 -9.60
CA MET A 299 20.42 15.44 -10.56
C MET A 299 19.06 15.45 -9.88
N THR A 300 18.00 15.72 -10.64
CA THR A 300 16.61 15.59 -10.16
C THR A 300 15.87 14.62 -11.05
N ALA A 301 15.20 13.66 -10.40
CA ALA A 301 14.32 12.69 -11.06
C ALA A 301 13.20 12.28 -10.10
N GLY A 302 11.97 12.04 -10.59
CA GLY A 302 10.84 11.60 -9.76
C GLY A 302 10.53 12.56 -8.59
N ARG A 303 10.70 13.86 -8.75
CA ARG A 303 10.60 14.91 -7.73
C ARG A 303 11.64 14.80 -6.59
N VAL A 304 12.69 14.02 -6.77
CA VAL A 304 13.76 13.82 -5.78
C VAL A 304 15.07 14.40 -6.32
N VAL A 305 15.76 15.15 -5.47
CA VAL A 305 17.13 15.61 -5.72
C VAL A 305 18.09 14.54 -5.22
N PHE A 306 18.89 14.01 -6.12
CA PHE A 306 20.00 13.12 -5.86
C PHE A 306 21.28 13.95 -5.79
N ASP A 307 21.94 13.99 -4.64
CA ASP A 307 23.17 14.73 -4.39
C ASP A 307 24.30 13.74 -4.07
N LEU A 308 25.06 13.35 -5.10
CA LEU A 308 26.16 12.40 -4.97
C LEU A 308 27.40 13.14 -4.44
N ARG A 309 27.98 12.58 -3.39
CA ARG A 309 29.16 13.09 -2.70
C ARG A 309 30.12 11.97 -2.36
N ARG A 310 31.28 12.31 -1.79
CA ARG A 310 32.26 11.32 -1.31
C ARG A 310 31.71 10.45 -0.18
N GLU A 311 30.88 11.05 0.67
CA GLU A 311 30.25 10.41 1.84
C GLU A 311 29.01 9.55 1.49
N GLY A 312 28.61 9.52 0.23
CA GLY A 312 27.46 8.76 -0.27
C GLY A 312 26.48 9.56 -1.08
N LEU A 313 25.33 8.98 -1.34
CA LEU A 313 24.24 9.60 -2.09
C LEU A 313 23.16 10.12 -1.12
N TYR A 314 22.80 11.39 -1.26
CA TYR A 314 21.73 12.01 -0.49
C TYR A 314 20.48 12.21 -1.34
N LEU A 315 19.32 11.84 -0.77
CA LEU A 315 18.01 11.93 -1.39
C LEU A 315 17.13 12.91 -0.58
N ALA A 316 16.59 13.92 -1.27
CA ALA A 316 15.64 14.85 -0.66
C ALA A 316 14.53 15.19 -1.66
N ARG A 317 13.32 15.47 -1.16
CA ARG A 317 12.24 15.99 -2.01
C ARG A 317 12.65 17.34 -2.63
N GLU A 318 12.43 17.50 -3.93
CA GLU A 318 12.59 18.79 -4.58
C GLU A 318 11.53 19.79 -4.07
N SER A 319 11.93 20.95 -3.58
CA SER A 319 10.99 21.94 -3.00
C SER A 319 10.05 22.59 -4.00
N ARG A 320 10.35 22.49 -5.31
CA ARG A 320 9.48 23.03 -6.37
C ARG A 320 8.24 22.16 -6.59
N GLY A 321 7.12 22.80 -6.94
CA GLY A 321 5.88 22.12 -7.31
C GLY A 321 5.16 21.43 -6.16
N ILE A 322 5.48 21.77 -4.91
CA ILE A 322 4.71 21.34 -3.74
C ILE A 322 3.50 22.28 -3.62
N VAL A 323 2.31 21.70 -3.69
CA VAL A 323 1.04 22.45 -3.62
C VAL A 323 0.56 22.52 -2.17
N PRO A 324 0.16 23.70 -1.68
CA PRO A 324 -0.47 23.80 -0.37
C PRO A 324 -1.76 22.99 -0.29
N MET A 325 -2.08 22.48 0.90
CA MET A 325 -3.33 21.79 1.21
C MET A 325 -4.04 22.52 2.36
N ILE A 326 -5.35 22.63 2.27
CA ILE A 326 -6.21 23.21 3.30
C ILE A 326 -7.10 22.10 3.86
N LEU A 327 -7.14 21.97 5.18
CA LEU A 327 -7.99 21.02 5.88
C LEU A 327 -8.96 21.78 6.82
N GLN A 328 -10.25 21.51 6.67
CA GLN A 328 -11.26 21.98 7.61
C GLN A 328 -11.18 21.19 8.93
N PRO A 329 -11.78 21.68 10.04
CA PRO A 329 -11.89 20.92 11.27
C PRO A 329 -12.48 19.52 11.05
N GLY A 330 -11.76 18.48 11.55
CA GLY A 330 -12.14 17.08 11.40
C GLY A 330 -11.76 16.44 10.06
N GLU A 331 -11.21 17.20 9.11
CA GLU A 331 -10.77 16.64 7.84
C GLU A 331 -9.39 15.95 7.94
N ALA A 332 -9.20 14.97 7.07
CA ALA A 332 -7.93 14.29 6.84
C ALA A 332 -7.54 14.35 5.37
N GLY A 333 -6.25 14.30 5.08
CA GLY A 333 -5.76 14.29 3.70
C GLY A 333 -4.28 13.96 3.62
N VAL A 334 -3.81 13.63 2.40
CA VAL A 334 -2.41 13.32 2.15
C VAL A 334 -1.74 14.50 1.44
N TRP A 335 -0.84 15.18 2.14
CA TRP A 335 -0.10 16.31 1.60
C TRP A 335 1.17 15.86 0.88
N ASP A 336 1.35 16.38 -0.35
CA ASP A 336 2.48 16.12 -1.26
C ASP A 336 2.76 14.62 -1.49
N GLY A 337 1.79 13.73 -1.14
CA GLY A 337 1.96 12.28 -1.22
C GLY A 337 2.97 11.71 -0.20
N ARG A 338 3.39 12.49 0.81
CA ARG A 338 4.42 12.12 1.78
C ARG A 338 3.97 12.16 3.24
N PHE A 339 2.93 12.88 3.52
CA PHE A 339 2.43 13.06 4.88
C PHE A 339 0.92 12.94 4.90
N GLU A 340 0.41 12.08 5.76
CA GLU A 340 -0.99 12.08 6.13
C GLU A 340 -1.20 13.11 7.24
N ALA A 341 -2.19 13.96 7.07
CA ALA A 341 -2.56 15.00 8.01
C ALA A 341 -4.01 14.83 8.45
N VAL A 342 -4.25 14.91 9.75
CA VAL A 342 -5.58 14.91 10.35
C VAL A 342 -5.74 16.19 11.16
N ASN A 343 -6.73 17.02 10.80
CA ASN A 343 -7.02 18.25 11.52
C ASN A 343 -8.02 18.00 12.65
N GLY A 344 -7.50 17.69 13.84
CA GLY A 344 -8.32 17.58 15.07
C GLY A 344 -8.57 18.92 15.77
N SER A 345 -8.13 20.05 15.19
CA SER A 345 -8.37 21.39 15.75
C SER A 345 -9.75 21.94 15.36
N GLY A 346 -10.16 23.00 16.03
CA GLY A 346 -11.41 23.74 15.70
C GLY A 346 -11.25 24.79 14.59
N ALA A 347 -10.06 24.93 13.97
CA ALA A 347 -9.77 25.94 12.97
C ALA A 347 -9.35 25.33 11.63
N THR A 348 -9.53 26.07 10.54
CA THR A 348 -8.97 25.69 9.24
C THR A 348 -7.45 25.72 9.27
N VAL A 349 -6.81 24.69 8.76
CA VAL A 349 -5.36 24.53 8.74
C VAL A 349 -4.85 24.47 7.31
N ARG A 350 -3.80 25.26 7.04
CA ARG A 350 -3.06 25.25 5.79
C ARG A 350 -1.72 24.55 6.00
N ILE A 351 -1.40 23.60 5.14
CA ILE A 351 -0.14 22.86 5.11
C ILE A 351 0.61 23.28 3.84
N GLU A 352 1.83 23.75 3.98
CA GLU A 352 2.66 24.16 2.84
C GLU A 352 4.14 23.86 3.08
N ALA A 353 4.96 23.94 2.01
CA ALA A 353 6.39 23.70 2.13
C ALA A 353 7.10 24.90 2.77
N GLN A 354 8.11 24.66 3.61
CA GLN A 354 8.88 25.70 4.29
C GLN A 354 9.53 26.69 3.31
N ALA A 355 9.90 26.27 2.12
CA ALA A 355 10.48 27.16 1.09
C ALA A 355 9.53 28.25 0.61
N THR A 356 8.21 28.08 0.79
CA THR A 356 7.19 29.06 0.39
C THR A 356 6.95 30.14 1.44
N GLN A 357 7.37 29.93 2.68
CA GLN A 357 7.22 30.91 3.76
C GLN A 357 8.50 31.69 3.99
N ARG A 358 8.40 33.03 3.96
CA ARG A 358 9.53 33.94 4.24
C ARG A 358 9.82 34.15 5.72
N SER A 359 8.95 33.71 6.63
CA SER A 359 9.11 33.90 8.07
C SER A 359 8.08 33.09 8.85
N LEU A 360 8.41 31.86 9.26
CA LEU A 360 7.75 31.18 10.38
C LEU A 360 8.61 29.99 10.85
N ILE A 361 8.53 29.69 12.14
CA ILE A 361 9.29 28.64 12.82
C ILE A 361 8.82 27.27 12.29
N PRO A 362 9.73 26.40 11.81
CA PRO A 362 9.33 25.07 11.41
C PRO A 362 8.80 24.30 12.62
N VAL A 363 7.57 23.82 12.53
CA VAL A 363 7.10 22.77 13.42
C VAL A 363 7.87 21.51 13.02
N LEU A 364 8.95 21.24 13.71
CA LEU A 364 9.62 19.95 13.61
C LEU A 364 8.57 18.87 13.86
N VAL A 365 8.59 17.83 13.01
CA VAL A 365 7.84 16.59 13.21
C VAL A 365 8.42 15.89 14.44
N THR A 366 8.15 16.44 15.62
CA THR A 366 8.56 15.90 16.92
C THR A 366 7.51 14.94 17.49
N GLY A 367 6.52 14.57 16.69
CA GLY A 367 5.47 13.63 17.08
C GLY A 367 5.80 12.15 16.98
N ILE A 368 7.05 11.78 16.67
CA ILE A 368 7.48 10.38 16.72
C ILE A 368 7.91 10.05 18.16
N GLN A 369 6.95 10.01 19.07
CA GLN A 369 7.14 9.22 20.28
C GLN A 369 6.85 7.76 19.93
N PRO A 370 7.79 6.83 20.21
CA PRO A 370 7.49 5.41 20.04
C PRO A 370 6.26 5.07 20.90
N PRO A 371 5.35 4.21 20.43
CA PRO A 371 4.21 3.80 21.21
C PRO A 371 4.73 3.25 22.55
N ARG A 372 4.25 3.82 23.67
CA ARG A 372 4.52 3.26 24.99
C ARG A 372 3.95 1.86 25.00
N VAL A 373 4.82 0.87 24.91
CA VAL A 373 4.48 -0.52 25.24
C VAL A 373 4.00 -0.49 26.68
N ARG A 374 2.69 -0.70 26.89
CA ARG A 374 2.16 -0.97 28.22
C ARG A 374 2.77 -2.29 28.67
N ALA A 375 3.80 -2.20 29.49
CA ALA A 375 4.24 -3.34 30.27
C ALA A 375 3.07 -3.77 31.16
N VAL A 376 2.66 -5.03 30.99
CA VAL A 376 1.77 -5.73 31.91
C VAL A 376 2.45 -5.69 33.28
N ASN A 377 1.76 -5.12 34.26
CA ASN A 377 2.17 -5.09 35.66
C ASN A 377 2.46 -6.50 36.17
N ASP A 378 3.68 -6.71 36.56
CA ASP A 378 3.98 -7.68 37.60
C ASP A 378 4.48 -6.90 38.82
N SER A 379 3.66 -6.99 39.86
CA SER A 379 3.86 -6.32 41.15
C SER A 379 4.89 -7.08 41.99
N THR A 380 6.01 -6.46 42.33
CA THR A 380 6.62 -6.61 43.66
C THR A 380 7.68 -5.53 43.96
N ARG A 381 7.37 -4.79 45.05
CA ARG A 381 8.21 -4.20 46.07
C ARG A 381 9.50 -3.40 45.76
N GLY A 382 9.40 -2.10 45.95
CA GLY A 382 10.08 -1.37 47.02
C GLY A 382 11.57 -1.07 46.90
N LYS A 383 11.90 0.22 46.71
CA LYS A 383 12.75 1.01 47.60
C LYS A 383 12.91 2.43 47.05
N GLU A 384 12.63 3.38 47.90
CA GLU A 384 12.90 4.81 47.74
C GLU A 384 14.39 5.09 47.60
N SER A 385 14.75 6.09 46.81
CA SER A 385 15.97 6.86 46.96
C SER A 385 15.82 8.26 46.35
N PRO A 386 16.45 9.30 46.90
CA PRO A 386 15.94 10.66 46.94
C PRO A 386 16.37 11.52 45.76
N ALA A 387 15.57 12.56 45.50
CA ALA A 387 15.81 13.62 44.52
C ALA A 387 17.01 14.51 44.92
N PRO A 388 17.81 15.01 43.98
CA PRO A 388 18.64 16.18 44.19
C PRO A 388 17.84 17.45 43.87
N LYS A 389 17.93 18.39 44.84
CA LYS A 389 17.49 19.78 44.75
C LYS A 389 18.50 20.61 43.97
N ASP A 390 18.00 21.72 43.47
CA ASP A 390 18.68 22.93 43.03
C ASP A 390 19.31 22.88 41.62
N LEU A 391 18.71 23.68 40.74
CA LEU A 391 19.51 24.57 39.90
C LEU A 391 18.69 25.78 39.47
N GLY A 392 19.29 26.91 39.77
CA GLY A 392 18.74 28.23 39.65
C GLY A 392 18.43 28.72 38.25
N ALA A 393 17.66 29.78 38.27
CA ALA A 393 17.34 30.62 37.13
C ALA A 393 18.60 31.13 36.42
N LEU A 394 18.63 30.97 35.09
CA LEU A 394 19.45 31.76 34.19
C LEU A 394 18.58 32.29 33.08
N ASP A 395 18.26 33.58 33.20
CA ASP A 395 17.90 34.46 32.10
C ASP A 395 19.07 34.52 31.13
N SER A 396 18.78 34.24 29.86
CA SER A 396 19.37 34.92 28.71
C SER A 396 18.65 34.56 27.42
N CYS A 397 18.12 35.58 26.80
CA CYS A 397 17.69 35.60 25.44
C CYS A 397 18.85 35.23 24.51
N ASP A 398 18.83 34.05 23.91
CA ASP A 398 19.70 33.69 22.83
C ASP A 398 18.86 33.27 21.63
N GLU A 399 18.91 34.08 20.57
CA GLU A 399 18.24 33.92 19.26
C GLU A 399 18.72 32.71 18.43
N HIS A 400 19.37 31.72 19.03
CA HIS A 400 19.97 30.56 18.34
C HIS A 400 19.39 29.18 18.66
N ARG A 401 18.19 29.11 19.24
CA ARG A 401 17.60 27.81 19.69
C ARG A 401 16.68 27.09 18.72
N ASN A 402 16.78 27.31 17.42
CA ASN A 402 15.97 26.56 16.44
C ASN A 402 16.72 25.94 15.26
N GLU A 403 18.00 25.62 15.43
CA GLU A 403 18.65 24.65 14.56
C GLU A 403 18.36 23.25 15.10
N GLY A 404 17.24 22.64 14.69
CA GLY A 404 16.91 21.27 15.04
C GLY A 404 18.06 20.33 14.73
N VAL A 405 18.43 19.53 15.69
CA VAL A 405 19.49 18.51 15.81
C VAL A 405 20.27 18.30 14.50
N TRP A 406 21.17 19.23 14.20
CA TRP A 406 22.07 19.08 13.08
C TRP A 406 23.24 18.19 13.53
N SER A 407 23.35 16.98 12.97
CA SER A 407 24.53 16.17 13.10
C SER A 407 25.67 16.84 12.34
N SER A 408 26.79 17.13 13.02
CA SER A 408 27.98 17.79 12.46
C SER A 408 28.58 17.11 11.21
N HIS A 409 28.11 15.90 10.90
CA HIS A 409 28.56 15.07 9.78
C HIS A 409 27.71 15.22 8.50
N LEU A 410 26.56 15.92 8.54
CA LEU A 410 25.68 16.07 7.38
C LEU A 410 26.09 17.27 6.51
N PRO A 411 26.01 17.15 5.16
CA PRO A 411 26.26 18.29 4.29
C PRO A 411 25.19 19.36 4.45
N LYS A 412 25.57 20.55 4.94
CA LYS A 412 24.65 21.69 5.20
C LYS A 412 23.70 21.98 4.04
N SER A 413 24.20 21.91 2.78
CA SER A 413 23.38 22.22 1.61
C SER A 413 22.38 21.09 1.26
N ALA A 414 22.65 19.83 1.58
CA ALA A 414 21.69 18.73 1.41
C ALA A 414 20.59 18.85 2.46
N TRP A 415 20.95 19.11 3.71
CA TRP A 415 20.00 19.34 4.79
C TRP A 415 19.06 20.52 4.51
N LYS A 416 19.63 21.69 4.12
CA LYS A 416 18.82 22.87 3.71
C LYS A 416 17.77 22.52 2.65
N ARG A 417 18.12 21.71 1.66
CA ARG A 417 17.16 21.29 0.63
C ARG A 417 16.06 20.40 1.18
N ALA A 418 16.41 19.45 2.06
CA ALA A 418 15.42 18.59 2.69
C ALA A 418 14.42 19.39 3.53
N VAL A 419 14.92 20.29 4.37
CA VAL A 419 14.11 21.19 5.22
C VAL A 419 13.23 22.11 4.37
N ALA A 420 13.70 22.60 3.23
CA ALA A 420 12.90 23.43 2.33
C ALA A 420 11.62 22.77 1.82
N SER A 421 11.55 21.43 1.85
CA SER A 421 10.37 20.65 1.49
C SER A 421 9.56 20.13 2.70
N ALA A 422 9.96 20.52 3.90
CA ALA A 422 9.26 20.14 5.12
C ALA A 422 7.88 20.79 5.21
N PRO A 423 6.89 20.10 5.80
CA PRO A 423 5.58 20.68 6.05
C PRO A 423 5.65 21.77 7.12
N VAL A 424 4.94 22.88 6.86
CA VAL A 424 4.70 23.95 7.83
C VAL A 424 3.20 24.15 7.94
N LEU A 425 2.71 24.29 9.16
CA LEU A 425 1.32 24.46 9.49
C LEU A 425 1.02 25.94 9.79
N SER A 426 -0.03 26.48 9.17
CA SER A 426 -0.54 27.83 9.45
C SER A 426 -2.06 27.82 9.48
N SER A 427 -2.66 28.80 10.15
CA SER A 427 -4.07 29.13 10.00
C SER A 427 -4.25 30.39 9.15
N ASP A 428 -5.45 30.63 8.63
CA ASP A 428 -5.69 31.76 7.70
C ASP A 428 -5.49 33.14 8.35
N GLU A 429 -5.47 33.27 9.66
CA GLU A 429 -5.48 34.58 10.37
C GLU A 429 -4.27 34.82 11.28
N THR A 430 -3.57 33.77 11.76
CA THR A 430 -2.42 33.91 12.67
C THR A 430 -1.57 32.62 12.69
N PRO A 431 -0.29 32.68 13.13
CA PRO A 431 0.44 31.48 13.49
C PRO A 431 -0.37 30.63 14.45
N LEU A 432 -0.52 29.34 14.16
CA LEU A 432 -1.26 28.41 15.03
C LEU A 432 -0.74 28.51 16.46
N PRO A 433 -1.62 28.78 17.45
CA PRO A 433 -1.20 28.73 18.84
C PRO A 433 -0.59 27.38 19.16
N PRO A 434 0.42 27.28 20.04
CA PRO A 434 1.08 26.02 20.40
C PRO A 434 0.12 24.91 20.81
N GLU A 435 -1.01 25.26 21.44
CA GLU A 435 -2.07 24.34 21.86
C GLU A 435 -2.83 23.74 20.66
N SER A 436 -3.04 24.49 19.59
CA SER A 436 -3.70 24.03 18.38
C SER A 436 -2.78 23.19 17.47
N ALA A 437 -1.47 23.44 17.51
CA ALA A 437 -0.50 22.64 16.79
C ALA A 437 -0.46 21.18 17.28
N GLY A 438 -0.71 20.94 18.57
CA GLY A 438 -0.82 19.60 19.14
C GLY A 438 -2.06 18.82 18.75
N ALA A 439 -3.09 19.51 18.22
CA ALA A 439 -4.33 18.88 17.74
C ALA A 439 -4.24 18.43 16.26
N ILE A 440 -3.15 18.75 15.56
CA ILE A 440 -2.93 18.33 14.18
C ILE A 440 -1.97 17.16 14.20
N ASN A 441 -2.45 16.00 13.74
CA ASN A 441 -1.62 14.82 13.58
C ASN A 441 -1.02 14.82 12.17
N LEU A 442 0.31 14.82 12.09
CA LEU A 442 1.05 14.75 10.83
C LEU A 442 1.99 13.55 10.88
N THR A 443 1.71 12.52 10.08
CA THR A 443 2.48 11.28 10.03
C THR A 443 3.08 11.05 8.65
N PRO A 444 4.25 10.41 8.51
CA PRO A 444 4.77 10.02 7.21
C PRO A 444 3.75 9.12 6.48
N TYR A 445 3.64 9.30 5.17
CA TYR A 445 2.79 8.51 4.29
C TYR A 445 3.58 8.04 3.06
N PHE A 446 3.48 6.77 2.75
CA PHE A 446 4.17 6.16 1.62
C PHE A 446 3.21 5.92 0.47
N THR A 447 3.02 6.92 -0.38
CA THR A 447 2.13 6.84 -1.55
C THR A 447 2.26 5.53 -2.36
N PRO A 448 3.47 4.96 -2.57
CA PRO A 448 3.59 3.71 -3.32
C PRO A 448 3.12 2.46 -2.55
N PHE A 449 2.89 2.56 -1.23
CA PHE A 449 2.64 1.39 -0.39
C PHE A 449 1.37 1.49 0.45
N ASP A 450 1.09 2.65 1.06
CA ASP A 450 0.08 2.75 2.12
C ASP A 450 -1.34 2.48 1.62
N ARG A 451 -1.63 2.85 0.36
CA ARG A 451 -2.94 2.56 -0.23
C ARG A 451 -3.07 1.12 -0.74
N PHE A 452 -2.04 0.63 -1.46
CA PHE A 452 -2.01 -0.72 -2.03
C PHE A 452 -0.61 -1.32 -1.93
N LEU A 453 -0.36 -2.09 -0.90
CA LEU A 453 0.91 -2.78 -0.72
C LEU A 453 0.81 -4.23 -1.18
N THR A 454 1.47 -4.56 -2.28
CA THR A 454 1.54 -5.95 -2.75
C THR A 454 2.41 -6.80 -1.82
N ARG A 455 2.10 -8.08 -1.69
CA ARG A 455 2.95 -9.04 -0.98
C ARG A 455 4.42 -8.98 -1.42
N PHE A 456 4.65 -8.72 -2.69
CA PHE A 456 6.00 -8.67 -3.25
C PHE A 456 6.85 -7.54 -2.69
N ASP A 457 6.25 -6.42 -2.36
CA ASP A 457 6.95 -5.25 -1.84
C ASP A 457 6.87 -5.16 -0.30
N PHE A 458 6.15 -6.10 0.34
CA PHE A 458 5.83 -6.05 1.77
C PHE A 458 7.05 -5.98 2.67
N ILE A 459 8.04 -6.88 2.47
CA ILE A 459 9.23 -6.94 3.32
C ILE A 459 10.02 -5.62 3.23
N PHE A 460 10.18 -5.08 2.02
CA PHE A 460 10.87 -3.80 1.82
C PHE A 460 10.10 -2.64 2.46
N ALA A 461 8.78 -2.55 2.23
CA ALA A 461 7.95 -1.49 2.77
C ALA A 461 7.92 -1.50 4.30
N ASP A 462 7.83 -2.68 4.92
CA ASP A 462 7.81 -2.84 6.37
C ASP A 462 9.15 -2.43 6.99
N ARG A 463 10.28 -2.81 6.38
CA ARG A 463 11.60 -2.32 6.81
C ARG A 463 11.73 -0.81 6.66
N LEU A 464 11.24 -0.25 5.55
CA LEU A 464 11.26 1.19 5.34
C LEU A 464 10.39 1.93 6.36
N SER A 465 9.21 1.38 6.71
CA SER A 465 8.35 1.96 7.75
C SER A 465 9.05 2.03 9.10
N ALA A 466 9.83 1.02 9.46
CA ALA A 466 10.65 1.02 10.68
C ALA A 466 11.74 2.11 10.64
N VAL A 467 12.38 2.33 9.48
CA VAL A 467 13.36 3.43 9.31
C VAL A 467 12.73 4.80 9.53
N PHE A 468 11.47 4.98 9.12
CA PHE A 468 10.70 6.22 9.33
C PHE A 468 10.00 6.26 10.70
N ALA A 469 10.26 5.30 11.57
CA ALA A 469 9.61 5.15 12.89
C ALA A 469 8.06 5.13 12.80
N MET A 470 7.53 4.60 11.71
CA MET A 470 6.10 4.39 11.52
C MET A 470 5.65 3.08 12.17
N ALA A 471 4.35 2.95 12.40
CA ALA A 471 3.77 1.67 12.79
C ALA A 471 4.03 0.60 11.71
N PRO A 472 4.32 -0.65 12.10
CA PRO A 472 4.52 -1.74 11.15
C PRO A 472 3.24 -1.96 10.33
N TYR A 473 3.40 -2.52 9.14
CA TYR A 473 2.25 -2.96 8.35
C TYR A 473 1.60 -4.19 9.00
N ALA A 474 0.28 -4.36 8.79
CA ALA A 474 -0.42 -5.55 9.25
C ALA A 474 0.24 -6.80 8.64
N GLY A 475 0.66 -7.74 9.48
CA GLY A 475 1.31 -8.98 9.04
C GLY A 475 0.43 -9.80 8.11
N LEU A 476 1.06 -10.66 7.29
CA LEU A 476 0.34 -11.56 6.38
C LEU A 476 -0.59 -12.49 7.17
N PRO A 477 -1.87 -12.63 6.79
CA PRO A 477 -2.85 -13.40 7.53
C PRO A 477 -2.79 -14.92 7.25
N PHE A 478 -1.85 -15.37 6.45
CA PHE A 478 -1.67 -16.76 6.06
C PHE A 478 -0.19 -17.16 6.10
N ARG A 479 0.05 -18.46 6.31
CA ARG A 479 1.42 -18.99 6.38
C ARG A 479 1.99 -19.31 5.01
N SER A 480 1.14 -19.69 4.06
CA SER A 480 1.53 -20.03 2.70
C SER A 480 0.29 -20.09 1.81
N ILE A 481 0.39 -19.70 0.53
CA ILE A 481 -0.69 -19.86 -0.45
C ILE A 481 -0.56 -21.19 -1.21
N ASP A 482 0.66 -21.70 -1.36
CA ASP A 482 0.99 -22.88 -2.17
C ASP A 482 1.57 -24.04 -1.35
N GLY A 483 1.40 -24.01 -0.02
CA GLY A 483 1.99 -24.98 0.90
C GLY A 483 3.49 -24.77 1.15
N LYS A 484 4.09 -23.71 0.59
CA LYS A 484 5.48 -23.33 0.85
C LYS A 484 5.52 -22.10 1.75
N THR A 485 6.39 -22.14 2.74
CA THR A 485 6.60 -21.03 3.68
C THR A 485 7.05 -19.79 2.90
N ILE A 486 6.40 -18.67 3.16
CA ILE A 486 6.74 -17.36 2.59
C ILE A 486 7.82 -16.73 3.46
#